data_988689f904a16ea8a0d6e8c41be96f3f
#
_entry.id   988689f904a16ea8a0d6e8c41be96f3f
#
_cell.length_a   1.000
_cell.length_b   1.000
_cell.length_c   1.000
_cell.angle_alpha   90.00
_cell.angle_beta   90.00
_cell.angle_gamma   90.00
#
_symmetry.space_group_name_H-M   'P 1'
#
loop_
_entity.id
_entity.type
_entity.pdbx_description
1 polymer ?
#
loop_
_entity_poly.entity_id
_entity_poly.type
_entity_poly.pdbx_seq_one_letter_code
_entity_poly.pdbx_strand_id
1 'polypeptide(L)'
;MTHDGSEATRRRTALIAALSQSGDGDRQAFRLVYDMTAAKLFGVCLRICGERQAAEDVLQEVYLIIWNRASAYEPARGSPITWLCTIARNRALDWRRSSSPRGGNADEESDGAAAAAISDDRPLADYLLLAKEEHGRLGHCLDSLDERPRAAIHAAFIDGLTYADVAARSAVPLPTMKSLIRRALLRLRECMRDDG
;
A
#
# COMPACT_ATOMS: atom_id res chain seq x y z
N MET A 1 4.43 29.49 -3.69
CA MET A 1 4.71 28.04 -3.65
C MET A 1 3.51 27.28 -3.05
N THR A 2 2.27 27.51 -3.57
CA THR A 2 1.03 26.97 -3.00
C THR A 2 0.20 26.15 -4.01
N HIS A 3 0.77 25.80 -5.19
CA HIS A 3 0.03 25.08 -6.26
C HIS A 3 -0.07 23.57 -6.05
N ASP A 4 0.86 22.97 -5.35
CA ASP A 4 1.07 21.52 -5.23
C ASP A 4 0.04 20.82 -4.32
N GLY A 5 -0.23 21.35 -3.14
CA GLY A 5 -1.23 20.78 -2.23
C GLY A 5 -2.67 20.79 -2.79
N SER A 6 -2.96 21.71 -3.73
CA SER A 6 -4.27 21.79 -4.40
C SER A 6 -4.46 20.67 -5.44
N GLU A 7 -3.41 20.25 -6.13
CA GLU A 7 -3.51 19.19 -7.15
C GLU A 7 -3.60 17.80 -6.51
N ALA A 8 -2.78 17.50 -5.51
CA ALA A 8 -2.85 16.26 -4.74
C ALA A 8 -4.24 16.08 -4.10
N THR A 9 -4.79 17.15 -3.52
CA THR A 9 -6.14 17.13 -2.95
C THR A 9 -7.20 16.86 -4.02
N ARG A 10 -7.09 17.49 -5.20
CA ARG A 10 -8.04 17.27 -6.32
C ARG A 10 -7.98 15.83 -6.81
N ARG A 11 -6.79 15.27 -7.00
CA ARG A 11 -6.61 13.86 -7.40
C ARG A 11 -7.18 12.90 -6.38
N ARG A 12 -6.93 13.14 -5.09
CA ARG A 12 -7.52 12.34 -4.01
C ARG A 12 -9.05 12.39 -4.06
N THR A 13 -9.65 13.56 -4.20
CA THR A 13 -11.10 13.73 -4.28
C THR A 13 -11.67 13.04 -5.51
N ALA A 14 -11.01 13.18 -6.66
CA ALA A 14 -11.41 12.50 -7.89
C ALA A 14 -11.37 10.97 -7.76
N LEU A 15 -10.32 10.42 -7.13
CA LEU A 15 -10.21 8.98 -6.89
C LEU A 15 -11.28 8.47 -5.91
N ILE A 16 -11.62 9.23 -4.88
CA ILE A 16 -12.72 8.91 -3.96
C ILE A 16 -14.05 8.84 -4.71
N ALA A 17 -14.35 9.86 -5.55
CA ALA A 17 -15.57 9.90 -6.34
C ALA A 17 -15.64 8.72 -7.33
N ALA A 18 -14.53 8.42 -8.02
CA ALA A 18 -14.45 7.32 -8.96
C ALA A 18 -14.65 5.95 -8.26
N LEU A 19 -14.10 5.74 -7.07
CA LEU A 19 -14.33 4.52 -6.28
C LEU A 19 -15.78 4.38 -5.85
N SER A 20 -16.41 5.46 -5.40
CA SER A 20 -17.83 5.44 -5.02
C SER A 20 -18.72 5.05 -6.21
N GLN A 21 -18.55 5.72 -7.35
CA GLN A 21 -19.31 5.41 -8.58
C GLN A 21 -19.03 4.00 -9.11
N SER A 22 -17.78 3.53 -8.97
CA SER A 22 -17.43 2.13 -9.29
C SER A 22 -18.19 1.14 -8.40
N GLY A 23 -18.38 1.48 -7.12
CA GLY A 23 -19.18 0.70 -6.18
C GLY A 23 -20.66 0.61 -6.57
N ASP A 24 -21.17 1.59 -7.30
CA ASP A 24 -22.52 1.62 -7.89
C ASP A 24 -22.57 0.92 -9.26
N GLY A 25 -21.47 0.36 -9.73
CA GLY A 25 -21.39 -0.39 -10.98
C GLY A 25 -21.01 0.44 -12.21
N ASP A 26 -20.55 1.68 -12.05
CA ASP A 26 -20.11 2.52 -13.17
C ASP A 26 -18.74 2.07 -13.71
N ARG A 27 -18.77 1.53 -14.93
CA ARG A 27 -17.55 1.05 -15.61
C ARG A 27 -16.63 2.17 -16.06
N GLN A 28 -17.15 3.36 -16.35
CA GLN A 28 -16.33 4.51 -16.76
C GLN A 28 -15.57 5.06 -15.53
N ALA A 29 -16.25 5.17 -14.40
CA ALA A 29 -15.62 5.51 -13.15
C ALA A 29 -14.52 4.48 -12.74
N PHE A 30 -14.79 3.19 -12.95
CA PHE A 30 -13.77 2.16 -12.71
C PHE A 30 -12.55 2.29 -13.62
N ARG A 31 -12.76 2.66 -14.89
CA ARG A 31 -11.65 2.98 -15.79
C ARG A 31 -10.80 4.14 -15.29
N LEU A 32 -11.40 5.17 -14.73
CA LEU A 32 -10.68 6.28 -14.08
C LEU A 32 -9.86 5.77 -12.89
N VAL A 33 -10.42 4.89 -12.05
CA VAL A 33 -9.65 4.25 -10.95
C VAL A 33 -8.44 3.53 -11.53
N TYR A 34 -8.60 2.76 -12.61
CA TYR A 34 -7.49 2.07 -13.27
C TYR A 34 -6.42 3.06 -13.78
N ASP A 35 -6.82 4.04 -14.56
CA ASP A 35 -5.89 5.01 -15.19
C ASP A 35 -5.11 5.81 -14.14
N MET A 36 -5.74 6.13 -13.01
CA MET A 36 -5.11 6.87 -11.91
C MET A 36 -4.16 6.03 -11.05
N THR A 37 -4.27 4.70 -11.05
CA THR A 37 -3.61 3.87 -10.03
C THR A 37 -2.77 2.72 -10.58
N ALA A 38 -2.91 2.36 -11.86
CA ALA A 38 -2.30 1.16 -12.44
C ALA A 38 -0.77 1.12 -12.27
N ALA A 39 -0.07 2.20 -12.56
CA ALA A 39 1.39 2.26 -12.45
C ALA A 39 1.86 2.02 -10.99
N LYS A 40 1.15 2.60 -10.03
CA LYS A 40 1.48 2.47 -8.60
C LYS A 40 1.19 1.07 -8.07
N LEU A 41 0.02 0.52 -8.39
CA LEU A 41 -0.35 -0.84 -7.96
C LEU A 41 0.53 -1.91 -8.63
N PHE A 42 0.88 -1.71 -9.91
CA PHE A 42 1.83 -2.56 -10.60
C PHE A 42 3.20 -2.57 -9.91
N GLY A 43 3.70 -1.38 -9.51
CA GLY A 43 4.95 -1.28 -8.75
C GLY A 43 4.92 -2.06 -7.43
N VAL A 44 3.78 -2.05 -6.73
CA VAL A 44 3.59 -2.86 -5.51
C VAL A 44 3.64 -4.36 -5.82
N CYS A 45 2.91 -4.79 -6.86
CA CYS A 45 2.89 -6.19 -7.29
C CYS A 45 4.28 -6.66 -7.73
N LEU A 46 4.96 -5.88 -8.58
CA LEU A 46 6.27 -6.22 -9.13
C LEU A 46 7.33 -6.39 -8.01
N ARG A 47 7.31 -5.51 -7.02
CA ARG A 47 8.24 -5.60 -5.88
C ARG A 47 8.06 -6.91 -5.10
N ILE A 48 6.84 -7.41 -4.97
CA ILE A 48 6.55 -8.60 -4.16
C ILE A 48 6.69 -9.88 -4.99
N CYS A 49 6.21 -9.89 -6.23
CA CYS A 49 6.28 -11.04 -7.12
C CYS A 49 7.70 -11.28 -7.66
N GLY A 50 8.48 -10.20 -7.87
CA GLY A 50 9.84 -10.28 -8.41
C GLY A 50 9.92 -10.49 -9.92
N GLU A 51 8.82 -10.88 -10.56
CA GLU A 51 8.71 -11.19 -11.98
C GLU A 51 7.59 -10.37 -12.63
N ARG A 52 7.86 -9.83 -13.83
CA ARG A 52 6.94 -8.93 -14.51
C ARG A 52 5.62 -9.61 -14.88
N GLN A 53 5.69 -10.81 -15.47
CA GLN A 53 4.49 -11.55 -15.89
C GLN A 53 3.59 -11.85 -14.71
N ALA A 54 4.16 -12.37 -13.62
CA ALA A 54 3.43 -12.64 -12.40
C ALA A 54 2.80 -11.36 -11.80
N ALA A 55 3.51 -10.24 -11.86
CA ALA A 55 2.98 -8.96 -11.38
C ALA A 55 1.80 -8.46 -12.23
N GLU A 56 1.84 -8.67 -13.55
CA GLU A 56 0.74 -8.33 -14.47
C GLU A 56 -0.49 -9.20 -14.20
N ASP A 57 -0.31 -10.50 -14.00
CA ASP A 57 -1.40 -11.43 -13.68
C ASP A 57 -2.05 -11.09 -12.33
N VAL A 58 -1.22 -10.86 -11.31
CA VAL A 58 -1.69 -10.44 -9.98
C VAL A 58 -2.42 -9.10 -10.04
N LEU A 59 -1.92 -8.14 -10.84
CA LEU A 59 -2.56 -6.83 -10.99
C LEU A 59 -3.97 -6.96 -11.60
N GLN A 60 -4.18 -7.85 -12.57
CA GLN A 60 -5.50 -8.11 -13.13
C GLN A 60 -6.47 -8.60 -12.05
N GLU A 61 -6.04 -9.55 -11.22
CA GLU A 61 -6.85 -10.04 -10.11
C GLU A 61 -7.11 -8.95 -9.05
N VAL A 62 -6.14 -8.09 -8.77
CA VAL A 62 -6.29 -6.93 -7.89
C VAL A 62 -7.43 -6.03 -8.38
N TYR A 63 -7.51 -5.75 -9.68
CA TYR A 63 -8.59 -4.91 -10.22
C TYR A 63 -9.95 -5.60 -10.17
N LEU A 64 -10.03 -6.92 -10.32
CA LEU A 64 -11.27 -7.67 -10.07
C LEU A 64 -11.71 -7.56 -8.60
N ILE A 65 -10.77 -7.67 -7.66
CA ILE A 65 -11.06 -7.48 -6.23
C ILE A 65 -11.52 -6.05 -5.94
N ILE A 66 -10.86 -5.05 -6.53
CA ILE A 66 -11.23 -3.64 -6.37
C ILE A 66 -12.64 -3.41 -6.89
N TRP A 67 -12.98 -3.91 -8.09
CA TRP A 67 -14.33 -3.80 -8.66
C TRP A 67 -15.40 -4.36 -7.70
N ASN A 68 -15.16 -5.57 -7.19
CA ASN A 68 -16.11 -6.24 -6.30
C ASN A 68 -16.20 -5.60 -4.89
N ARG A 69 -15.19 -4.84 -4.48
CA ARG A 69 -15.12 -4.25 -3.14
C ARG A 69 -15.18 -2.71 -3.14
N ALA A 70 -15.37 -2.07 -4.27
CA ALA A 70 -15.37 -0.60 -4.37
C ALA A 70 -16.42 0.04 -3.44
N SER A 71 -17.61 -0.58 -3.30
CA SER A 71 -18.67 -0.14 -2.38
C SER A 71 -18.29 -0.24 -0.90
N ALA A 72 -17.29 -1.04 -0.55
CA ALA A 72 -16.81 -1.18 0.84
C ALA A 72 -15.75 -0.15 1.22
N TYR A 73 -15.31 0.70 0.28
CA TYR A 73 -14.37 1.76 0.59
C TYR A 73 -15.05 2.88 1.38
N GLU A 74 -14.50 3.19 2.56
CA GLU A 74 -14.97 4.27 3.43
C GLU A 74 -13.92 5.39 3.52
N PRO A 75 -14.17 6.60 3.00
CA PRO A 75 -13.21 7.72 3.03
C PRO A 75 -12.76 8.11 4.43
N ALA A 76 -13.61 7.91 5.44
CA ALA A 76 -13.30 8.20 6.83
C ALA A 76 -12.24 7.27 7.45
N ARG A 77 -12.05 6.09 6.89
CA ARG A 77 -11.08 5.09 7.39
C ARG A 77 -9.68 5.28 6.84
N GLY A 78 -9.50 6.05 5.76
CA GLY A 78 -8.17 6.30 5.23
C GLY A 78 -8.12 6.78 3.80
N SER A 79 -6.90 6.93 3.29
CA SER A 79 -6.66 7.35 1.92
C SER A 79 -7.09 6.26 0.92
N PRO A 80 -7.72 6.62 -0.23
CA PRO A 80 -8.12 5.67 -1.26
C PRO A 80 -6.92 4.90 -1.81
N ILE A 81 -5.80 5.56 -2.05
CA ILE A 81 -4.60 4.89 -2.58
C ILE A 81 -4.02 3.88 -1.60
N THR A 82 -4.07 4.16 -0.30
CA THR A 82 -3.62 3.22 0.72
C THR A 82 -4.48 1.96 0.76
N TRP A 83 -5.80 2.13 0.66
CA TRP A 83 -6.73 1.01 0.59
C TRP A 83 -6.45 0.13 -0.63
N LEU A 84 -6.27 0.74 -1.81
CA LEU A 84 -5.92 0.05 -3.05
C LEU A 84 -4.56 -0.67 -2.96
N CYS A 85 -3.52 0.00 -2.44
CA CYS A 85 -2.21 -0.61 -2.24
C CYS A 85 -2.25 -1.79 -1.25
N THR A 86 -3.13 -1.74 -0.25
CA THR A 86 -3.32 -2.87 0.68
C THR A 86 -3.89 -4.08 -0.04
N ILE A 87 -4.89 -3.91 -0.92
CA ILE A 87 -5.44 -4.98 -1.74
C ILE A 87 -4.34 -5.58 -2.62
N ALA A 88 -3.60 -4.74 -3.35
CA ALA A 88 -2.52 -5.17 -4.23
C ALA A 88 -1.44 -5.95 -3.47
N ARG A 89 -1.00 -5.42 -2.33
CA ARG A 89 0.00 -6.08 -1.48
C ARG A 89 -0.49 -7.45 -0.98
N ASN A 90 -1.68 -7.52 -0.45
CA ASN A 90 -2.21 -8.76 0.08
C ASN A 90 -2.32 -9.81 -1.03
N ARG A 91 -2.87 -9.47 -2.20
CA ARG A 91 -2.99 -10.41 -3.31
C ARG A 91 -1.61 -10.87 -3.82
N ALA A 92 -0.63 -9.97 -3.93
CA ALA A 92 0.73 -10.31 -4.33
C ALA A 92 1.42 -11.24 -3.30
N LEU A 93 1.19 -11.04 -2.00
CA LEU A 93 1.70 -11.93 -0.96
C LEU A 93 1.04 -13.31 -1.01
N ASP A 94 -0.27 -13.38 -1.30
CA ASP A 94 -0.99 -14.64 -1.47
C ASP A 94 -0.44 -15.44 -2.66
N TRP A 95 -0.24 -14.75 -3.80
CA TRP A 95 0.39 -15.34 -4.98
C TRP A 95 1.79 -15.89 -4.64
N ARG A 96 2.63 -15.11 -3.96
CA ARG A 96 3.98 -15.54 -3.59
C ARG A 96 3.98 -16.76 -2.67
N ARG A 97 3.01 -16.85 -1.76
CA ARG A 97 2.84 -18.04 -0.90
C ARG A 97 2.44 -19.28 -1.70
N SER A 98 1.49 -19.14 -2.63
CA SER A 98 1.04 -20.26 -3.47
C SER A 98 2.10 -20.71 -4.48
N SER A 99 2.95 -19.81 -4.95
CA SER A 99 4.03 -20.10 -5.92
C SER A 99 5.30 -20.63 -5.25
N SER A 100 5.41 -20.56 -3.91
CA SER A 100 6.56 -21.10 -3.17
C SER A 100 6.40 -22.61 -2.96
N PRO A 101 7.45 -23.44 -3.23
CA PRO A 101 7.39 -24.89 -3.05
C PRO A 101 7.15 -25.38 -1.61
N ARG A 102 7.18 -24.47 -0.62
CA ARG A 102 6.80 -24.76 0.77
C ARG A 102 5.33 -24.34 0.99
N GLY A 103 4.42 -25.13 0.41
CA GLY A 103 3.01 -25.05 0.70
C GLY A 103 2.72 -25.45 2.15
N GLY A 104 2.10 -24.56 2.90
CA GLY A 104 1.66 -24.85 4.27
C GLY A 104 0.71 -23.76 4.74
N ASN A 105 -0.60 -24.13 4.79
CA ASN A 105 -1.73 -23.45 5.41
C ASN A 105 -2.13 -22.08 4.87
N ALA A 106 -3.00 -22.14 3.85
CA ALA A 106 -4.02 -21.13 3.63
C ALA A 106 -5.09 -21.34 4.71
N ASP A 107 -5.31 -20.31 5.51
CA ASP A 107 -6.56 -19.89 6.14
C ASP A 107 -6.21 -18.91 7.26
N GLU A 108 -5.96 -17.67 6.89
CA GLU A 108 -6.18 -16.53 7.78
C GLU A 108 -6.71 -15.40 6.92
N GLU A 109 -7.97 -15.08 7.16
CA GLU A 109 -8.61 -13.86 6.70
C GLU A 109 -7.67 -12.67 6.98
N SER A 110 -7.15 -12.11 5.91
CA SER A 110 -6.38 -10.88 5.96
C SER A 110 -7.32 -9.75 6.32
N ASP A 111 -7.48 -9.56 7.62
CA ASP A 111 -8.18 -8.42 8.19
C ASP A 111 -7.54 -7.14 7.66
N GLY A 112 -8.30 -6.43 6.81
CA GLY A 112 -7.85 -5.27 6.03
C GLY A 112 -7.67 -3.98 6.86
N ALA A 113 -7.18 -4.11 8.08
CA ALA A 113 -6.98 -3.00 8.99
C ALA A 113 -5.49 -2.67 9.15
N ALA A 114 -5.13 -1.54 8.63
CA ALA A 114 -3.96 -0.74 8.90
C ALA A 114 -2.91 -0.62 7.77
N ALA A 115 -3.28 0.09 6.72
CA ALA A 115 -2.32 0.88 5.97
C ALA A 115 -2.93 2.28 5.78
N ALA A 116 -2.80 3.12 6.80
CA ALA A 116 -3.14 4.52 6.66
C ALA A 116 -1.97 5.25 6.00
N ALA A 117 -2.25 5.81 4.84
CA ALA A 117 -1.66 6.98 4.22
C ALA A 117 -0.14 7.03 3.99
N ILE A 118 0.26 6.80 2.76
CA ILE A 118 1.26 7.62 2.08
C ILE A 118 0.71 7.90 0.69
N SER A 119 0.40 9.16 0.41
CA SER A 119 -0.09 9.65 -0.87
C SER A 119 1.06 10.28 -1.62
N ASP A 120 1.30 9.87 -2.86
CA ASP A 120 2.04 10.69 -3.80
C ASP A 120 1.53 10.50 -5.24
N ASP A 121 1.18 11.63 -5.87
CA ASP A 121 0.58 11.74 -7.19
C ASP A 121 1.24 12.88 -7.97
N ARG A 122 2.40 12.64 -8.62
CA ARG A 122 3.09 13.65 -9.45
C ARG A 122 3.57 13.11 -10.81
N PRO A 123 3.65 13.96 -11.87
CA PRO A 123 4.13 13.56 -13.20
C PRO A 123 5.60 13.16 -13.26
N LEU A 124 5.97 12.31 -14.22
CA LEU A 124 7.16 11.45 -14.24
C LEU A 124 8.53 12.14 -14.13
N ALA A 125 8.73 13.37 -14.62
CA ALA A 125 10.04 14.03 -14.58
C ALA A 125 10.29 14.78 -13.25
N ASP A 126 9.27 15.46 -12.73
CA ASP A 126 9.30 16.05 -11.39
C ASP A 126 9.27 14.94 -10.31
N TYR A 127 8.64 13.80 -10.63
CA TYR A 127 8.58 12.61 -9.78
C TYR A 127 9.96 12.06 -9.42
N LEU A 128 10.94 12.05 -10.33
CA LEU A 128 12.27 11.53 -10.05
C LEU A 128 13.12 12.43 -9.16
N LEU A 129 12.94 13.75 -9.24
CA LEU A 129 13.65 14.70 -8.38
C LEU A 129 13.03 14.76 -6.97
N LEU A 130 11.71 14.81 -6.90
CA LEU A 130 10.96 14.84 -5.64
C LEU A 130 10.97 13.48 -4.94
N ALA A 131 10.93 12.37 -5.69
CA ALA A 131 11.12 11.03 -5.13
C ALA A 131 12.48 10.88 -4.44
N LYS A 132 13.51 11.61 -4.88
CA LYS A 132 14.84 11.58 -4.24
C LYS A 132 14.85 12.33 -2.90
N GLU A 133 14.16 13.46 -2.81
CA GLU A 133 14.03 14.22 -1.56
C GLU A 133 13.06 13.51 -0.58
N GLU A 134 11.95 12.99 -1.06
CA GLU A 134 11.01 12.21 -0.24
C GLU A 134 11.59 10.86 0.22
N HIS A 135 12.41 10.19 -0.61
CA HIS A 135 13.18 9.02 -0.17
C HIS A 135 14.18 9.37 0.92
N GLY A 136 14.82 10.55 0.84
CA GLY A 136 15.71 11.05 1.88
C GLY A 136 14.97 11.30 3.20
N ARG A 137 13.79 11.94 3.13
CA ARG A 137 12.93 12.21 4.30
C ARG A 137 12.38 10.92 4.91
N LEU A 138 11.87 10.02 4.09
CA LEU A 138 11.41 8.72 4.56
C LEU A 138 12.54 7.92 5.20
N GLY A 139 13.74 7.96 4.62
CA GLY A 139 14.94 7.35 5.19
C GLY A 139 15.24 7.91 6.58
N HIS A 140 15.28 9.23 6.71
CA HIS A 140 15.49 9.90 8.00
C HIS A 140 14.41 9.51 9.03
N CYS A 141 13.13 9.52 8.65
CA CYS A 141 12.04 9.11 9.54
C CYS A 141 12.11 7.62 9.92
N LEU A 142 12.55 6.76 9.00
CA LEU A 142 12.80 5.33 9.31
C LEU A 142 13.97 5.17 10.30
N ASP A 143 15.03 5.96 10.12
CA ASP A 143 16.19 5.91 11.01
C ASP A 143 15.90 6.46 12.41
N SER A 144 14.89 7.33 12.55
CA SER A 144 14.41 7.81 13.84
C SER A 144 13.62 6.78 14.65
N LEU A 145 13.20 5.68 14.01
CA LEU A 145 12.54 4.57 14.71
C LEU A 145 13.58 3.70 15.44
N ASP A 146 13.17 3.16 16.60
CA ASP A 146 13.91 2.10 17.26
C ASP A 146 14.17 0.94 16.30
N GLU A 147 15.26 0.19 16.52
CA GLU A 147 15.72 -0.89 15.64
C GLU A 147 14.63 -1.93 15.34
N ARG A 148 13.89 -2.37 16.38
CA ARG A 148 12.88 -3.44 16.25
C ARG A 148 11.67 -3.03 15.40
N PRO A 149 11.01 -1.87 15.62
CA PRO A 149 9.96 -1.36 14.73
C PRO A 149 10.45 -1.11 13.30
N ARG A 150 11.65 -0.55 13.14
CA ARG A 150 12.27 -0.30 11.83
C ARG A 150 12.48 -1.61 11.06
N ALA A 151 13.08 -2.62 11.68
CA ALA A 151 13.27 -3.94 11.08
C ALA A 151 11.94 -4.60 10.70
N ALA A 152 10.91 -4.48 11.54
CA ALA A 152 9.58 -5.03 11.26
C ALA A 152 8.92 -4.34 10.06
N ILE A 153 9.03 -3.01 9.93
CA ILE A 153 8.56 -2.27 8.75
C ILE A 153 9.34 -2.69 7.51
N HIS A 154 10.67 -2.76 7.58
CA HIS A 154 11.50 -3.18 6.46
C HIS A 154 11.08 -4.58 5.97
N ALA A 155 11.02 -5.55 6.87
CA ALA A 155 10.62 -6.92 6.54
C ALA A 155 9.22 -6.98 5.91
N ALA A 156 8.25 -6.23 6.45
CA ALA A 156 6.90 -6.24 5.94
C ALA A 156 6.76 -5.52 4.58
N PHE A 157 7.33 -4.31 4.43
CA PHE A 157 7.01 -3.44 3.29
C PHE A 157 8.10 -3.40 2.21
N ILE A 158 9.35 -3.71 2.55
CA ILE A 158 10.46 -3.79 1.60
C ILE A 158 10.69 -5.24 1.16
N ASP A 159 10.86 -6.16 2.14
CA ASP A 159 11.10 -7.58 1.83
C ASP A 159 9.81 -8.33 1.48
N GLY A 160 8.64 -7.68 1.65
CA GLY A 160 7.32 -8.19 1.31
C GLY A 160 6.90 -9.40 2.15
N LEU A 161 7.33 -9.50 3.41
CA LEU A 161 6.88 -10.58 4.30
C LEU A 161 5.48 -10.28 4.85
N THR A 162 4.71 -11.34 5.14
CA THR A 162 3.46 -11.17 5.88
C THR A 162 3.74 -10.80 7.33
N TYR A 163 2.78 -10.21 8.03
CA TYR A 163 2.94 -9.91 9.47
C TYR A 163 3.11 -11.19 10.30
N ALA A 164 2.55 -12.31 9.84
CA ALA A 164 2.75 -13.62 10.46
C ALA A 164 4.21 -14.09 10.31
N ASP A 165 4.79 -13.95 9.10
CA ASP A 165 6.20 -14.31 8.86
C ASP A 165 7.15 -13.43 9.69
N VAL A 166 6.87 -12.12 9.77
CA VAL A 166 7.67 -11.19 10.58
C VAL A 166 7.55 -11.54 12.06
N ALA A 167 6.35 -11.87 12.54
CA ALA A 167 6.11 -12.30 13.92
C ALA A 167 6.87 -13.57 14.26
N ALA A 168 6.79 -14.58 13.37
CA ALA A 168 7.51 -15.85 13.53
C ALA A 168 9.04 -15.65 13.57
N ARG A 169 9.59 -14.84 12.63
CA ARG A 169 11.04 -14.54 12.59
C ARG A 169 11.52 -13.77 13.81
N SER A 170 10.67 -12.92 14.36
CA SER A 170 10.98 -12.09 15.53
C SER A 170 10.66 -12.78 16.86
N ALA A 171 10.14 -14.00 16.83
CA ALA A 171 9.70 -14.77 17.99
C ALA A 171 8.72 -14.00 18.89
N VAL A 172 7.75 -13.29 18.27
CA VAL A 172 6.69 -12.55 18.99
C VAL A 172 5.31 -12.97 18.49
N PRO A 173 4.26 -12.90 19.35
CA PRO A 173 2.90 -13.17 18.93
C PRO A 173 2.44 -12.24 17.80
N LEU A 174 1.66 -12.76 16.84
CA LEU A 174 1.13 -11.98 15.72
C LEU A 174 0.38 -10.71 16.15
N PRO A 175 -0.50 -10.72 17.18
CA PRO A 175 -1.16 -9.49 17.65
C PRO A 175 -0.16 -8.43 18.12
N THR A 176 0.93 -8.84 18.78
CA THR A 176 2.01 -7.96 19.22
C THR A 176 2.73 -7.34 18.02
N MET A 177 3.04 -8.14 17.00
CA MET A 177 3.67 -7.64 15.76
C MET A 177 2.75 -6.66 15.02
N LYS A 178 1.44 -6.97 14.87
CA LYS A 178 0.45 -6.07 14.29
C LYS A 178 0.44 -4.71 15.02
N SER A 179 0.42 -4.72 16.34
CA SER A 179 0.43 -3.52 17.19
C SER A 179 1.73 -2.72 17.06
N LEU A 180 2.87 -3.41 16.97
CA LEU A 180 4.20 -2.80 16.81
C LEU A 180 4.30 -2.07 15.46
N ILE A 181 3.93 -2.75 14.37
CA ILE A 181 3.95 -2.17 13.01
C ILE A 181 2.97 -0.98 12.94
N ARG A 182 1.76 -1.11 13.50
CA ARG A 182 0.80 -0.01 13.50
C ARG A 182 1.34 1.24 14.19
N ARG A 183 1.96 1.09 15.37
CA ARG A 183 2.56 2.23 16.10
C ARG A 183 3.73 2.84 15.34
N ALA A 184 4.57 2.02 14.71
CA ALA A 184 5.68 2.49 13.91
C ALA A 184 5.21 3.28 12.69
N LEU A 185 4.16 2.83 11.98
CA LEU A 185 3.58 3.56 10.86
C LEU A 185 2.95 4.89 11.30
N LEU A 186 2.35 4.96 12.49
CA LEU A 186 1.85 6.23 13.03
C LEU A 186 2.99 7.22 13.29
N ARG A 187 4.09 6.78 13.91
CA ARG A 187 5.28 7.63 14.14
C ARG A 187 5.91 8.11 12.82
N LEU A 188 6.02 7.22 11.82
CA LEU A 188 6.49 7.61 10.49
C LEU A 188 5.61 8.69 9.87
N ARG A 189 4.29 8.54 9.98
CA ARG A 189 3.34 9.53 9.47
C ARG A 189 3.48 10.88 10.16
N GLU A 190 3.70 10.89 11.45
CA GLU A 190 3.94 12.12 12.24
C GLU A 190 5.24 12.78 11.80
N CYS A 191 6.36 12.05 11.77
CA CYS A 191 7.65 12.54 11.30
C CYS A 191 7.58 13.14 9.88
N MET A 192 6.94 12.43 8.94
CA MET A 192 6.76 12.91 7.57
C MET A 192 5.87 14.16 7.44
N ARG A 193 5.06 14.47 8.45
CA ARG A 193 4.23 15.68 8.51
C ARG A 193 4.94 16.86 9.12
N ASP A 194 5.78 16.62 10.13
CA ASP A 194 6.47 17.66 10.90
C ASP A 194 7.64 18.25 10.11
N ASP A 195 8.22 17.48 9.18
CA ASP A 195 9.30 17.93 8.29
C ASP A 195 8.81 18.62 7.00
N GLY A 196 7.56 18.99 6.88
CA GLY A 196 6.91 19.67 5.74
C GLY A 196 6.35 21.00 6.11
#